data_55e0f0358f211efc86906825a8354050
#
_entry.id   55e0f0358f211efc86906825a8354050
#
_cell.length_a   1.000
_cell.length_b   1.000
_cell.length_c   1.000
_cell.angle_alpha   90.00
_cell.angle_beta   90.00
_cell.angle_gamma   90.00
#
_symmetry.space_group_name_H-M   'P 1'
#
loop_
_entity.id
_entity.type
_entity.pdbx_description
1 polymer ?
#
loop_
_entity_poly.entity_id
_entity_poly.type
_entity_poly.pdbx_seq_one_letter_code
_entity_poly.pdbx_strand_id
1 'polypeptide(L)'
;MHVLQPAEWSKPRGFSHGVVVDGPGKWIVLAGQTGGNEAGEYQTDMAAQVATALKRIVKLLGEAGAGPEHIVRLTWYLTSKSEYEAAGAGIGAAWKETLGRNFPPSTLLYISGLVDARAKVEIEVTAFVPAK
;
A
#
# COMPACT_ATOMS: atom_id res chain seq x y z
N MET A 1 -10.57 -12.73 -9.57
CA MET A 1 -9.11 -12.54 -9.40
C MET A 1 -8.48 -13.78 -8.80
N HIS A 2 -7.31 -14.15 -9.26
CA HIS A 2 -6.56 -15.22 -8.59
C HIS A 2 -5.08 -14.87 -8.55
N VAL A 3 -4.40 -15.37 -7.52
CA VAL A 3 -2.98 -15.08 -7.26
C VAL A 3 -2.11 -16.01 -8.11
N LEU A 4 -1.06 -15.43 -8.70
CA LEU A 4 -0.05 -16.17 -9.46
C LEU A 4 1.06 -16.62 -8.51
N GLN A 5 1.24 -17.94 -8.43
CA GLN A 5 2.27 -18.55 -7.59
C GLN A 5 2.80 -19.80 -8.30
N PRO A 6 3.92 -19.68 -9.05
CA PRO A 6 4.51 -20.88 -9.66
C PRO A 6 4.87 -21.90 -8.58
N ALA A 7 4.59 -23.17 -8.87
CA ALA A 7 4.77 -24.24 -7.87
C ALA A 7 6.23 -24.37 -7.39
N GLU A 8 7.19 -24.07 -8.28
CA GLU A 8 8.62 -24.20 -7.97
C GLU A 8 9.21 -22.96 -7.28
N TRP A 9 8.43 -21.87 -7.17
CA TRP A 9 8.89 -20.62 -6.52
C TRP A 9 8.55 -20.62 -5.04
N SER A 10 9.42 -20.05 -4.23
CA SER A 10 9.11 -19.80 -2.83
C SER A 10 7.95 -18.85 -2.69
N LYS A 11 7.07 -19.14 -1.74
CA LYS A 11 5.94 -18.26 -1.45
C LYS A 11 6.45 -16.98 -0.78
N PRO A 12 6.13 -15.79 -1.31
CA PRO A 12 6.61 -14.55 -0.71
C PRO A 12 5.89 -14.23 0.60
N ARG A 13 6.53 -13.44 1.44
CA ARG A 13 5.94 -12.98 2.70
C ARG A 13 5.51 -11.53 2.56
N GLY A 14 4.25 -11.26 2.90
CA GLY A 14 3.72 -9.91 2.94
C GLY A 14 3.32 -9.32 1.59
N PHE A 15 3.42 -10.11 0.52
CA PHE A 15 2.99 -9.69 -0.82
C PHE A 15 2.72 -10.92 -1.69
N SER A 16 2.17 -10.69 -2.88
CA SER A 16 2.00 -11.72 -3.90
C SER A 16 2.86 -11.37 -5.10
N HIS A 17 3.30 -12.37 -5.86
CA HIS A 17 4.07 -12.12 -7.08
C HIS A 17 3.23 -11.48 -8.17
N GLY A 18 1.98 -11.85 -8.25
CA GLY A 18 1.06 -11.30 -9.24
C GLY A 18 -0.35 -11.71 -8.97
N VAL A 19 -1.29 -11.05 -9.62
CA VAL A 19 -2.70 -11.38 -9.54
C VAL A 19 -3.31 -11.23 -10.92
N VAL A 20 -4.18 -12.16 -11.29
CA VAL A 20 -4.94 -12.06 -12.53
C VAL A 20 -6.24 -11.32 -12.25
N VAL A 21 -6.49 -10.29 -13.06
CA VAL A 21 -7.72 -9.52 -13.00
C VAL A 21 -8.45 -9.73 -14.31
N ASP A 22 -9.63 -10.34 -14.25
CA ASP A 22 -10.41 -10.59 -15.46
C ASP A 22 -11.90 -10.36 -15.18
N GLY A 23 -12.68 -10.41 -16.27
CA GLY A 23 -14.11 -10.20 -16.19
C GLY A 23 -14.49 -8.72 -16.06
N PRO A 24 -15.80 -8.43 -16.09
CA PRO A 24 -16.29 -7.06 -15.92
C PRO A 24 -16.12 -6.59 -14.48
N GLY A 25 -15.93 -5.29 -14.32
CA GLY A 25 -15.76 -4.69 -13.01
C GLY A 25 -15.38 -3.24 -13.10
N LYS A 26 -14.98 -2.70 -11.96
CA LYS A 26 -14.67 -1.28 -11.80
C LYS A 26 -13.22 -1.13 -11.35
N TRP A 27 -12.45 -0.35 -12.09
CA TRP A 27 -11.08 0.01 -11.71
C TRP A 27 -11.08 1.25 -10.85
N ILE A 28 -10.22 1.27 -9.84
CA ILE A 28 -10.01 2.40 -8.96
C ILE A 28 -8.52 2.70 -8.97
N VAL A 29 -8.17 3.91 -9.39
CA VAL A 29 -6.76 4.33 -9.49
C VAL A 29 -6.57 5.51 -8.55
N LEU A 30 -5.75 5.34 -7.53
CA LEU A 30 -5.50 6.36 -6.53
C LEU A 30 -4.17 7.06 -6.79
N ALA A 31 -4.13 8.35 -6.55
CA ALA A 31 -2.86 9.07 -6.47
C ALA A 31 -2.07 8.55 -5.27
N GLY A 32 -0.75 8.74 -5.30
CA GLY A 32 0.10 8.40 -4.16
C GLY A 32 -0.34 9.15 -2.92
N GLN A 33 -0.38 8.45 -1.79
CA GLN A 33 -0.73 9.03 -0.50
C GLN A 33 0.51 9.05 0.38
N THR A 34 0.80 10.21 0.96
CA THR A 34 1.91 10.36 1.90
C THR A 34 1.42 10.24 3.34
N GLY A 35 2.32 10.41 4.30
CA GLY A 35 1.98 10.38 5.71
C GLY A 35 1.44 11.69 6.27
N GLY A 36 1.07 12.64 5.42
CA GLY A 36 0.41 13.87 5.87
C GLY A 36 -1.06 13.65 6.20
N ASN A 37 -1.52 14.20 7.31
CA ASN A 37 -2.92 14.12 7.67
C ASN A 37 -3.74 15.22 6.95
N GLU A 38 -5.05 15.29 7.23
CA GLU A 38 -5.95 16.25 6.59
C GLU A 38 -5.58 17.70 6.90
N ALA A 39 -4.88 17.94 8.01
CA ALA A 39 -4.40 19.28 8.38
C ALA A 39 -3.03 19.60 7.76
N GLY A 40 -2.46 18.68 6.99
CA GLY A 40 -1.15 18.86 6.37
C GLY A 40 0.02 18.64 7.35
N GLU A 41 -0.23 17.95 8.45
CA GLU A 41 0.79 17.66 9.46
C GLU A 41 1.42 16.30 9.23
N TYR A 42 2.74 16.20 9.48
CA TYR A 42 3.51 14.97 9.34
C TYR A 42 4.12 14.56 10.66
N GLN A 43 3.90 13.31 11.05
CA GLN A 43 4.67 12.73 12.13
C GLN A 43 6.11 12.53 11.67
N THR A 44 7.08 12.57 12.58
CA THR A 44 8.48 12.36 12.23
C THR A 44 8.85 10.88 12.13
N ASP A 45 8.04 10.01 12.72
CA ASP A 45 8.30 8.57 12.74
C ASP A 45 7.83 7.90 11.45
N MET A 46 8.67 7.07 10.86
CA MET A 46 8.38 6.35 9.62
C MET A 46 7.12 5.49 9.74
N ALA A 47 7.00 4.70 10.81
CA ALA A 47 5.85 3.82 10.98
C ALA A 47 4.54 4.62 11.13
N ALA A 48 4.58 5.75 11.80
CA ALA A 48 3.41 6.61 11.94
C ALA A 48 2.99 7.21 10.60
N GLN A 49 3.96 7.60 9.76
CA GLN A 49 3.64 8.08 8.41
C GLN A 49 3.04 6.98 7.54
N VAL A 50 3.57 5.77 7.63
CA VAL A 50 3.00 4.62 6.91
C VAL A 50 1.56 4.37 7.35
N ALA A 51 1.30 4.39 8.66
CA ALA A 51 -0.05 4.20 9.19
C ALA A 51 -1.03 5.24 8.62
N THR A 52 -0.63 6.50 8.59
CA THR A 52 -1.46 7.57 8.03
C THR A 52 -1.72 7.36 6.54
N ALA A 53 -0.68 7.05 5.77
CA ALA A 53 -0.82 6.81 4.32
C ALA A 53 -1.78 5.65 4.05
N LEU A 54 -1.66 4.54 4.78
CA LEU A 54 -2.54 3.38 4.61
C LEU A 54 -3.98 3.70 5.00
N LYS A 55 -4.20 4.46 6.07
CA LYS A 55 -5.54 4.89 6.47
C LYS A 55 -6.19 5.77 5.40
N ARG A 56 -5.41 6.66 4.78
CA ARG A 56 -5.90 7.49 3.69
C ARG A 56 -6.32 6.65 2.49
N ILE A 57 -5.54 5.63 2.16
CA ILE A 57 -5.86 4.70 1.07
C ILE A 57 -7.17 3.96 1.37
N VAL A 58 -7.33 3.41 2.56
CA VAL A 58 -8.56 2.69 2.94
C VAL A 58 -9.77 3.62 2.87
N LYS A 59 -9.62 4.86 3.30
CA LYS A 59 -10.70 5.85 3.23
C LYS A 59 -11.09 6.15 1.78
N LEU A 60 -10.11 6.34 0.90
CA LEU A 60 -10.39 6.60 -0.52
C LEU A 60 -11.06 5.40 -1.20
N LEU A 61 -10.60 4.19 -0.90
CA LEU A 61 -11.23 2.98 -1.42
C LEU A 61 -12.69 2.91 -0.98
N GLY A 62 -12.97 3.25 0.29
CA GLY A 62 -14.32 3.27 0.83
C GLY A 62 -15.25 4.24 0.09
N GLU A 63 -14.74 5.40 -0.35
CA GLU A 63 -15.52 6.34 -1.14
C GLU A 63 -15.96 5.73 -2.48
N ALA A 64 -15.20 4.77 -2.99
CA ALA A 64 -15.52 4.08 -4.24
C ALA A 64 -16.29 2.77 -4.02
N GLY A 65 -16.68 2.49 -2.78
CA GLY A 65 -17.37 1.24 -2.45
C GLY A 65 -16.45 0.03 -2.44
N ALA A 66 -15.16 0.24 -2.17
CA ALA A 66 -14.15 -0.82 -2.18
C ALA A 66 -13.45 -0.92 -0.83
N GLY A 67 -12.69 -1.98 -0.66
CA GLY A 67 -11.88 -2.22 0.52
C GLY A 67 -10.52 -2.79 0.17
N PRO A 68 -9.69 -3.08 1.19
CA PRO A 68 -8.34 -3.61 1.00
C PRO A 68 -8.29 -4.90 0.15
N GLU A 69 -9.32 -5.72 0.20
CA GLU A 69 -9.40 -6.97 -0.57
C GLU A 69 -9.43 -6.74 -2.08
N HIS A 70 -9.74 -5.52 -2.50
CA HIS A 70 -9.84 -5.17 -3.92
C HIS A 70 -8.52 -4.63 -4.49
N ILE A 71 -7.52 -4.41 -3.67
CA ILE A 71 -6.22 -3.88 -4.13
C ILE A 71 -5.54 -4.91 -5.01
N VAL A 72 -5.10 -4.49 -6.19
CA VAL A 72 -4.39 -5.37 -7.13
C VAL A 72 -2.93 -4.99 -7.30
N ARG A 73 -2.53 -3.81 -6.83
CA ARG A 73 -1.14 -3.37 -6.88
C ARG A 73 -0.88 -2.26 -5.88
N LEU A 74 0.26 -2.36 -5.19
CA LEU A 74 0.82 -1.29 -4.38
C LEU A 74 2.23 -0.97 -4.86
N THR A 75 2.58 0.32 -4.86
CA THR A 75 3.96 0.74 -5.00
C THR A 75 4.31 1.64 -3.82
N TRP A 76 5.43 1.34 -3.17
CA TRP A 76 5.95 2.09 -2.04
C TRP A 76 7.17 2.87 -2.47
N TYR A 77 7.17 4.17 -2.18
CA TYR A 77 8.32 5.05 -2.39
C TYR A 77 8.79 5.50 -1.02
N LEU A 78 10.02 5.15 -0.66
CA LEU A 78 10.58 5.40 0.67
C LEU A 78 11.86 6.22 0.54
N THR A 79 12.08 7.16 1.48
CA THR A 79 13.22 8.05 1.42
C THR A 79 14.43 7.54 2.20
N SER A 80 14.28 6.51 3.04
CA SER A 80 15.36 6.01 3.87
C SER A 80 15.25 4.51 4.12
N LYS A 81 16.22 3.78 3.62
CA LYS A 81 16.33 2.34 3.85
C LYS A 81 16.50 2.04 5.35
N SER A 82 17.38 2.78 6.03
CA SER A 82 17.65 2.54 7.45
C SER A 82 16.42 2.79 8.32
N GLU A 83 15.67 3.86 8.05
CA GLU A 83 14.45 4.13 8.80
C GLU A 83 13.38 3.08 8.55
N TYR A 84 13.24 2.65 7.29
CA TYR A 84 12.28 1.61 6.95
C TYR A 84 12.60 0.29 7.66
N GLU A 85 13.85 -0.14 7.62
CA GLU A 85 14.27 -1.38 8.28
C GLU A 85 14.11 -1.30 9.80
N ALA A 86 14.43 -0.16 10.40
CA ALA A 86 14.25 0.05 11.85
C ALA A 86 12.78 0.08 12.26
N ALA A 87 11.89 0.45 11.37
CA ALA A 87 10.45 0.60 11.65
C ALA A 87 9.63 -0.66 11.35
N GLY A 88 10.28 -1.79 11.00
CA GLY A 88 9.59 -2.98 10.49
C GLY A 88 8.42 -3.46 11.34
N ALA A 89 8.58 -3.53 12.66
CA ALA A 89 7.51 -3.98 13.55
C ALA A 89 6.30 -3.02 13.53
N GLY A 90 6.57 -1.71 13.57
CA GLY A 90 5.51 -0.70 13.52
C GLY A 90 4.79 -0.66 12.18
N ILE A 91 5.54 -0.84 11.09
CA ILE A 91 4.96 -0.90 9.74
C ILE A 91 4.07 -2.15 9.61
N GLY A 92 4.54 -3.30 10.11
CA GLY A 92 3.75 -4.53 10.12
C GLY A 92 2.45 -4.38 10.90
N ALA A 93 2.50 -3.71 12.04
CA ALA A 93 1.30 -3.43 12.85
C ALA A 93 0.33 -2.50 12.11
N ALA A 94 0.85 -1.45 11.45
CA ALA A 94 0.04 -0.53 10.67
C ALA A 94 -0.64 -1.24 9.49
N TRP A 95 0.08 -2.12 8.82
CA TRP A 95 -0.49 -2.93 7.74
C TRP A 95 -1.62 -3.81 8.26
N LYS A 96 -1.37 -4.56 9.32
CA LYS A 96 -2.38 -5.46 9.90
C LYS A 96 -3.64 -4.72 10.28
N GLU A 97 -3.51 -3.54 10.87
CA GLU A 97 -4.64 -2.72 11.30
C GLU A 97 -5.45 -2.17 10.13
N THR A 98 -4.81 -1.88 9.00
CA THR A 98 -5.46 -1.23 7.85
C THR A 98 -5.81 -2.18 6.72
N LEU A 99 -4.86 -2.99 6.28
CA LEU A 99 -5.03 -3.88 5.13
C LEU A 99 -5.25 -5.35 5.55
N GLY A 100 -5.04 -5.67 6.82
CA GLY A 100 -5.29 -7.00 7.34
C GLY A 100 -4.42 -8.07 6.70
N ARG A 101 -5.03 -9.13 6.24
CA ARG A 101 -4.36 -10.26 5.59
C ARG A 101 -4.43 -10.21 4.06
N ASN A 102 -4.63 -9.03 3.51
CA ASN A 102 -4.58 -8.83 2.07
C ASN A 102 -3.15 -8.48 1.68
N PHE A 103 -2.53 -9.30 0.84
CA PHE A 103 -1.13 -9.15 0.45
C PHE A 103 -1.04 -9.06 -1.09
N PRO A 104 -1.44 -7.93 -1.66
CA PRO A 104 -1.41 -7.77 -3.12
C PRO A 104 0.01 -7.67 -3.65
N PRO A 105 0.18 -7.76 -4.97
CA PRO A 105 1.46 -7.49 -5.60
C PRO A 105 1.98 -6.12 -5.18
N SER A 106 3.21 -6.07 -4.71
CA SER A 106 3.82 -4.85 -4.17
C SER A 106 5.22 -4.67 -4.72
N THR A 107 5.55 -3.43 -5.04
CA THR A 107 6.91 -3.01 -5.39
C THR A 107 7.34 -1.97 -4.39
N LEU A 108 8.57 -2.06 -3.89
CA LEU A 108 9.10 -1.15 -2.89
C LEU A 108 10.41 -0.58 -3.38
N LEU A 109 10.52 0.76 -3.40
CA LEU A 109 11.67 1.47 -3.94
C LEU A 109 12.18 2.50 -2.92
N TYR A 110 13.50 2.67 -2.88
CA TYR A 110 14.10 3.79 -2.17
C TYR A 110 14.41 4.89 -3.19
N ILE A 111 13.98 6.11 -2.89
CA ILE A 111 14.07 7.25 -3.78
C ILE A 111 14.79 8.41 -3.10
N SER A 112 15.24 9.39 -3.89
CA SER A 112 16.01 10.53 -3.38
C SER A 112 15.16 11.53 -2.61
N GLY A 113 13.86 11.60 -2.84
CA GLY A 113 12.98 12.53 -2.11
C GLY A 113 11.56 12.52 -2.65
N LEU A 114 10.67 13.10 -1.88
CA LEU A 114 9.27 13.29 -2.22
C LEU A 114 8.99 14.79 -2.36
N VAL A 115 7.82 15.12 -2.90
CA VAL A 115 7.46 16.52 -3.15
C VAL A 115 7.50 17.34 -1.86
N ASP A 116 6.93 16.79 -0.77
CA ASP A 116 7.04 17.44 0.55
C ASP A 116 8.26 16.87 1.27
N ALA A 117 9.17 17.75 1.68
CA ALA A 117 10.42 17.33 2.33
C ALA A 117 10.20 16.60 3.66
N ARG A 118 9.04 16.75 4.28
CA ARG A 118 8.71 16.07 5.54
C ARG A 118 8.22 14.66 5.30
N ALA A 119 7.79 14.34 4.07
CA ALA A 119 7.28 13.01 3.74
C ALA A 119 8.42 12.00 3.65
N LYS A 120 8.25 10.87 4.30
CA LYS A 120 9.21 9.75 4.31
C LYS A 120 8.72 8.57 3.47
N VAL A 121 7.43 8.55 3.14
CA VAL A 121 6.81 7.48 2.39
C VAL A 121 5.70 8.05 1.52
N GLU A 122 5.55 7.46 0.34
CA GLU A 122 4.39 7.64 -0.51
C GLU A 122 3.97 6.28 -1.03
N ILE A 123 2.67 5.99 -1.01
CA ILE A 123 2.12 4.69 -1.44
C ILE A 123 1.03 4.93 -2.46
N GLU A 124 1.15 4.31 -3.62
CA GLU A 124 0.11 4.37 -4.64
C GLU A 124 -0.55 3.01 -4.79
N VAL A 125 -1.84 3.03 -5.09
CA VAL A 125 -2.68 1.83 -5.12
C VAL A 125 -3.53 1.83 -6.37
N THR A 126 -3.67 0.65 -6.98
CA THR A 126 -4.69 0.36 -7.98
C THR A 126 -5.55 -0.77 -7.43
N ALA A 127 -6.86 -0.66 -7.57
CA ALA A 127 -7.81 -1.65 -7.10
C ALA A 127 -8.81 -2.00 -8.18
N PHE A 128 -9.45 -3.16 -8.03
CA PHE A 128 -10.47 -3.64 -8.96
C PHE A 128 -11.59 -4.29 -8.16
N VAL A 129 -12.82 -3.87 -8.43
CA VAL A 129 -14.02 -4.45 -7.83
C VAL A 129 -14.76 -5.23 -8.92
N PRO A 130 -14.78 -6.56 -8.84
CA PRO A 130 -15.50 -7.36 -9.82
C PRO A 130 -16.99 -7.03 -9.82
N ALA A 131 -17.61 -7.05 -10.99
CA ALA A 131 -19.06 -6.93 -11.09
C ALA A 131 -19.73 -8.16 -10.50
N LYS A 132 -20.88 -7.95 -9.90
CA LYS A 132 -21.66 -9.04 -9.31
C LYS A 132 -22.41 -9.85 -10.35
#